data_4541142150687b8cadd60e337a72337e
#
_entry.id   4541142150687b8cadd60e337a72337e
#
_cell.length_a   1.000
_cell.length_b   1.000
_cell.length_c   1.000
_cell.angle_alpha   90.00
_cell.angle_beta   90.00
_cell.angle_gamma   90.00
#
_symmetry.space_group_name_H-M   'P 1'
#
loop_
_entity.id
_entity.type
_entity.pdbx_description
1 polymer ?
#
loop_
_entity_poly.entity_id
_entity_poly.type
_entity_poly.pdbx_seq_one_letter_code
_entity_poly.pdbx_strand_id
1 'polypeptide(L)'
;MLSYLHEFHAGNHADILKHFVLFRTIKYLNKKDKPYSFFDTHSGSALYDIKSEKAYKTGEAASGIEKLLSAANENPSSVPEILKDYLSFVDGFVSEGLYPGSPVFESMCVLPESKVYLTELHKAEHEKLCSNMKKIKGVRPVIKNVSGWTFIKGNVPPPLKRGGILCDPSYEDSIDYENAVLYLSGANEKWSGATILLWYPFLANKKDEIRLMKEKIVYAVKRKIPSTEVLDIRLLVDTEDSHTETSLKDSIGSAKPRLYGSGMLAVNPGWTLMEECRECLPYISKTLGRDGNGSFCVEII
;
A
#
# COMPACT_ATOMS: atom_id res chain seq x y z
N MET A 1 -12.55 6.78 -18.12
CA MET A 1 -11.36 7.67 -18.13
C MET A 1 -10.83 7.64 -16.71
N LEU A 2 -9.62 7.10 -16.48
CA LEU A 2 -9.03 7.07 -15.14
C LEU A 2 -8.83 8.51 -14.67
N SER A 3 -9.55 8.92 -13.63
CA SER A 3 -9.51 10.29 -13.08
C SER A 3 -8.67 10.37 -11.81
N TYR A 4 -8.35 9.23 -11.19
CA TYR A 4 -7.54 9.18 -9.98
C TYR A 4 -6.11 9.63 -10.23
N LEU A 5 -5.70 10.64 -9.51
CA LEU A 5 -4.32 11.12 -9.47
C LEU A 5 -3.83 11.03 -8.03
N HIS A 6 -2.91 10.13 -7.77
CA HIS A 6 -2.41 9.86 -6.42
C HIS A 6 -1.70 11.07 -5.78
N GLU A 7 -1.22 12.02 -6.58
CA GLU A 7 -0.55 13.24 -6.08
C GLU A 7 -1.39 14.10 -5.13
N PHE A 8 -2.74 13.93 -5.14
CA PHE A 8 -3.63 14.58 -4.17
C PHE A 8 -3.68 13.90 -2.82
N HIS A 9 -3.28 12.63 -2.74
CA HIS A 9 -3.47 11.76 -1.59
C HIS A 9 -2.16 11.25 -1.00
N ALA A 10 -1.03 11.58 -1.63
CA ALA A 10 0.28 11.08 -1.25
C ALA A 10 0.63 11.42 0.20
N GLY A 11 1.10 10.41 0.93
CA GLY A 11 1.49 10.54 2.33
C GLY A 11 0.35 10.51 3.34
N ASN A 12 -0.87 10.16 2.93
CA ASN A 12 -2.00 9.98 3.85
C ASN A 12 -1.86 8.71 4.69
N HIS A 13 -2.81 8.46 5.59
CA HIS A 13 -2.83 7.29 6.47
C HIS A 13 -2.86 5.95 5.70
N ALA A 14 -3.46 5.92 4.51
CA ALA A 14 -3.54 4.71 3.69
C ALA A 14 -2.17 4.37 3.08
N ASP A 15 -1.46 5.38 2.60
CA ASP A 15 -0.08 5.24 2.13
C ASP A 15 0.87 4.78 3.25
N ILE A 16 0.70 5.34 4.45
CA ILE A 16 1.51 4.94 5.60
C ILE A 16 1.35 3.45 5.90
N LEU A 17 0.12 2.95 5.97
CA LEU A 17 -0.14 1.53 6.18
C LEU A 17 0.46 0.68 5.06
N LYS A 18 0.16 1.02 3.81
CA LYS A 18 0.63 0.29 2.63
C LYS A 18 2.14 0.22 2.57
N HIS A 19 2.80 1.36 2.70
CA HIS A 19 4.25 1.44 2.58
C HIS A 19 4.97 0.84 3.79
N PHE A 20 4.41 0.93 4.99
CA PHE A 20 4.94 0.24 6.17
C PHE A 20 4.91 -1.28 5.96
N VAL A 21 3.77 -1.85 5.55
CA VAL A 21 3.63 -3.29 5.29
C VAL A 21 4.56 -3.75 4.16
N LEU A 22 4.65 -2.96 3.07
CA LEU A 22 5.57 -3.21 1.96
C LEU A 22 7.03 -3.22 2.44
N PHE A 23 7.44 -2.19 3.18
CA PHE A 23 8.79 -2.04 3.71
C PHE A 23 9.17 -3.22 4.60
N ARG A 24 8.28 -3.62 5.53
CA ARG A 24 8.51 -4.78 6.40
C ARG A 24 8.60 -6.09 5.61
N THR A 25 7.78 -6.25 4.59
CA THR A 25 7.84 -7.41 3.68
C THR A 25 9.17 -7.48 2.95
N ILE A 26 9.66 -6.35 2.41
CA ILE A 26 10.98 -6.27 1.76
C ILE A 26 12.10 -6.60 2.77
N LYS A 27 12.06 -6.00 3.98
CA LYS A 27 13.03 -6.29 5.04
C LYS A 27 13.04 -7.77 5.43
N TYR A 28 11.87 -8.42 5.48
CA TYR A 28 11.78 -9.86 5.72
C TYR A 28 12.40 -10.68 4.58
N LEU A 29 12.11 -10.33 3.34
CA LEU A 29 12.72 -10.98 2.18
C LEU A 29 14.25 -10.83 2.18
N ASN A 30 14.78 -9.71 2.65
CA ASN A 30 16.22 -9.46 2.74
C ASN A 30 16.94 -10.27 3.82
N LYS A 31 16.22 -10.88 4.77
CA LYS A 31 16.86 -11.77 5.79
C LYS A 31 17.58 -12.96 5.16
N LYS A 32 17.21 -13.38 3.96
CA LYS A 32 17.95 -14.35 3.15
C LYS A 32 18.71 -13.58 2.08
N ASP A 33 20.02 -13.74 2.05
CA ASP A 33 20.90 -13.13 1.04
C ASP A 33 20.77 -13.88 -0.31
N LYS A 34 19.59 -13.75 -0.93
CA LYS A 34 19.24 -14.33 -2.24
C LYS A 34 18.33 -13.34 -2.98
N PRO A 35 18.68 -12.97 -4.22
CA PRO A 35 17.84 -12.11 -5.05
C PRO A 35 16.43 -12.67 -5.23
N TYR A 36 15.49 -11.79 -5.51
CA TYR A 36 14.08 -12.13 -5.70
C TYR A 36 13.40 -11.23 -6.73
N SER A 37 12.18 -11.58 -7.10
CA SER A 37 11.36 -10.76 -8.00
C SER A 37 10.26 -10.06 -7.21
N PHE A 38 10.03 -8.77 -7.50
CA PHE A 38 8.93 -8.01 -6.93
C PHE A 38 8.14 -7.33 -8.05
N PHE A 39 6.80 -7.40 -7.97
CA PHE A 39 5.89 -6.81 -8.94
C PHE A 39 5.03 -5.76 -8.24
N ASP A 40 4.94 -4.57 -8.84
CA ASP A 40 3.99 -3.52 -8.47
C ASP A 40 3.01 -3.32 -9.64
N THR A 41 1.74 -3.57 -9.39
CA THR A 41 0.71 -3.57 -10.44
C THR A 41 0.10 -2.20 -10.69
N HIS A 42 0.28 -1.24 -9.77
CA HIS A 42 -0.30 0.10 -9.82
C HIS A 42 0.69 1.11 -9.25
N SER A 43 1.77 1.34 -10.00
CA SER A 43 2.97 1.98 -9.46
C SER A 43 2.87 3.51 -9.29
N GLY A 44 1.88 4.16 -9.89
CA GLY A 44 1.78 5.62 -9.87
C GLY A 44 3.02 6.31 -10.45
N SER A 45 3.36 7.48 -9.94
CA SER A 45 4.49 8.27 -10.42
C SER A 45 5.78 8.15 -9.58
N ALA A 46 5.83 7.29 -8.59
CA ALA A 46 6.95 6.99 -7.69
C ALA A 46 7.32 8.10 -6.69
N LEU A 47 7.39 9.34 -7.10
CA LEU A 47 7.69 10.49 -6.23
C LEU A 47 6.61 11.54 -6.35
N TYR A 48 6.17 12.07 -5.22
CA TYR A 48 5.08 13.03 -5.11
C TYR A 48 5.56 14.28 -4.38
N ASP A 49 5.36 15.46 -4.96
CA ASP A 49 5.64 16.75 -4.34
C ASP A 49 4.52 17.09 -3.34
N ILE A 50 4.81 16.94 -2.04
CA ILE A 50 3.87 17.21 -0.96
C ILE A 50 3.76 18.71 -0.61
N LYS A 51 4.58 19.55 -1.21
CA LYS A 51 4.52 21.01 -1.10
C LYS A 51 3.79 21.65 -2.30
N SER A 52 3.33 20.84 -3.26
CA SER A 52 2.58 21.33 -4.42
C SER A 52 1.22 21.93 -4.01
N GLU A 53 0.69 22.84 -4.83
CA GLU A 53 -0.66 23.37 -4.60
C GLU A 53 -1.74 22.30 -4.52
N LYS A 54 -1.55 21.17 -5.21
CA LYS A 54 -2.48 20.05 -5.22
C LYS A 54 -2.46 19.30 -3.88
N ALA A 55 -1.28 18.99 -3.36
CA ALA A 55 -1.11 18.37 -2.05
C ALA A 55 -1.61 19.30 -0.93
N TYR A 56 -1.34 20.61 -1.05
CA TYR A 56 -1.78 21.59 -0.06
C TYR A 56 -3.32 21.71 0.02
N LYS A 57 -4.02 21.60 -1.13
CA LYS A 57 -5.49 21.66 -1.15
C LYS A 57 -6.18 20.55 -0.37
N THR A 58 -5.60 19.36 -0.30
CA THR A 58 -6.17 18.22 0.43
C THR A 58 -5.68 18.16 1.87
N GLY A 59 -4.45 18.61 2.15
CA GLY A 59 -3.82 18.55 3.46
C GLY A 59 -3.57 17.10 3.94
N GLU A 60 -3.60 16.13 3.04
CA GLU A 60 -3.49 14.71 3.42
C GLU A 60 -2.10 14.32 3.90
N ALA A 61 -1.04 14.87 3.30
CA ALA A 61 0.32 14.68 3.80
C ALA A 61 0.50 15.29 5.20
N ALA A 62 -0.06 16.48 5.42
CA ALA A 62 0.03 17.18 6.72
C ALA A 62 -0.68 16.40 7.84
N SER A 63 -1.85 15.83 7.56
CA SER A 63 -2.59 14.99 8.52
C SER A 63 -2.11 13.53 8.59
N GLY A 64 -1.26 13.12 7.67
CA GLY A 64 -0.67 11.80 7.54
C GLY A 64 0.79 11.78 7.97
N ILE A 65 1.69 11.67 6.99
CA ILE A 65 3.12 11.42 7.24
C ILE A 65 3.81 12.55 7.99
N GLU A 66 3.50 13.82 7.71
CA GLU A 66 4.13 14.93 8.42
C GLU A 66 3.73 14.93 9.91
N LYS A 67 2.44 14.65 10.22
CA LYS A 67 1.96 14.48 11.60
C LYS A 67 2.67 13.33 12.31
N LEU A 68 2.85 12.19 11.61
CA LEU A 68 3.51 11.02 12.19
C LEU A 68 4.98 11.28 12.49
N LEU A 69 5.70 11.94 11.58
CA LEU A 69 7.10 12.34 11.77
C LEU A 69 7.25 13.39 12.89
N SER A 70 6.36 14.38 12.96
CA SER A 70 6.38 15.39 14.06
C SER A 70 6.21 14.72 15.41
N ALA A 71 5.21 13.85 15.56
CA ALA A 71 4.99 13.13 16.82
C ALA A 71 6.16 12.24 17.21
N ALA A 72 6.83 11.61 16.23
CA ALA A 72 8.02 10.80 16.46
C ALA A 72 9.22 11.65 16.91
N ASN A 73 9.39 12.84 16.36
CA ASN A 73 10.45 13.78 16.75
C ASN A 73 10.20 14.43 18.11
N GLU A 74 8.94 14.72 18.46
CA GLU A 74 8.57 15.28 19.77
C GLU A 74 8.78 14.27 20.91
N ASN A 75 8.52 12.98 20.68
CA ASN A 75 8.73 11.94 21.69
C ASN A 75 9.37 10.67 21.10
N PRO A 76 10.69 10.70 20.79
CA PRO A 76 11.40 9.58 20.17
C PRO A 76 11.39 8.28 20.98
N SER A 77 11.26 8.38 22.30
CA SER A 77 11.23 7.22 23.20
C SER A 77 9.92 6.44 23.14
N SER A 78 8.84 7.05 22.66
CA SER A 78 7.53 6.40 22.50
C SER A 78 7.40 5.64 21.17
N VAL A 79 8.32 5.86 20.23
CA VAL A 79 8.29 5.26 18.90
C VAL A 79 8.79 3.82 18.98
N PRO A 80 8.01 2.82 18.52
CA PRO A 80 8.48 1.44 18.41
C PRO A 80 9.77 1.34 17.59
N GLU A 81 10.72 0.54 18.05
CA GLU A 81 12.04 0.45 17.40
C GLU A 81 11.94 0.02 15.94
N ILE A 82 11.04 -0.93 15.67
CA ILE A 82 10.77 -1.43 14.32
C ILE A 82 10.23 -0.35 13.39
N LEU A 83 9.49 0.63 13.92
CA LEU A 83 8.92 1.72 13.13
C LEU A 83 9.97 2.77 12.73
N LYS A 84 11.02 2.94 13.52
CA LYS A 84 12.06 3.96 13.31
C LYS A 84 12.76 3.80 11.95
N ASP A 85 13.05 2.58 11.54
CA ASP A 85 13.66 2.32 10.21
C ASP A 85 12.80 2.86 9.07
N TYR A 86 11.48 2.62 9.14
CA TYR A 86 10.53 3.12 8.15
C TYR A 86 10.45 4.64 8.18
N LEU A 87 10.29 5.24 9.36
CA LEU A 87 10.21 6.69 9.50
C LEU A 87 11.49 7.37 9.02
N SER A 88 12.66 6.86 9.37
CA SER A 88 13.95 7.39 8.90
C SER A 88 14.09 7.33 7.38
N PHE A 89 13.62 6.23 6.75
CA PHE A 89 13.62 6.11 5.29
C PHE A 89 12.73 7.18 4.64
N VAL A 90 11.52 7.35 5.15
CA VAL A 90 10.54 8.31 4.60
C VAL A 90 10.97 9.75 4.87
N ASP A 91 11.49 10.04 6.05
CA ASP A 91 11.93 11.38 6.46
C ASP A 91 13.03 11.93 5.54
N GLY A 92 13.89 11.06 5.01
CA GLY A 92 14.89 11.45 4.00
C GLY A 92 14.30 12.07 2.73
N PHE A 93 13.04 11.76 2.41
CA PHE A 93 12.31 12.37 1.29
C PHE A 93 11.42 13.52 1.74
N VAL A 94 10.71 13.37 2.86
CA VAL A 94 9.77 14.37 3.37
C VAL A 94 10.48 15.67 3.73
N SER A 95 11.69 15.59 4.26
CA SER A 95 12.54 16.77 4.53
C SER A 95 12.87 17.58 3.27
N GLU A 96 12.93 16.92 2.11
CA GLU A 96 13.09 17.55 0.79
C GLU A 96 11.75 17.99 0.17
N GLY A 97 10.62 17.76 0.82
CA GLY A 97 9.27 18.08 0.33
C GLY A 97 8.69 17.04 -0.63
N LEU A 98 9.23 15.83 -0.60
CA LEU A 98 8.79 14.73 -1.45
C LEU A 98 8.21 13.60 -0.59
N TYR A 99 7.30 12.81 -1.17
CA TYR A 99 6.84 11.56 -0.58
C TYR A 99 7.21 10.39 -1.48
N PRO A 100 7.86 9.32 -0.96
CA PRO A 100 8.21 8.15 -1.74
C PRO A 100 7.01 7.23 -1.91
N GLY A 101 6.63 6.93 -3.15
CA GLY A 101 5.67 5.87 -3.47
C GLY A 101 6.32 4.47 -3.43
N SER A 102 5.50 3.43 -3.57
CA SER A 102 5.96 2.03 -3.56
C SER A 102 7.17 1.73 -4.45
N PRO A 103 7.29 2.29 -5.69
CA PRO A 103 8.46 2.03 -6.53
C PRO A 103 9.80 2.45 -5.92
N VAL A 104 9.79 3.48 -5.07
CA VAL A 104 11.01 3.94 -4.39
C VAL A 104 11.46 2.91 -3.37
N PHE A 105 10.54 2.39 -2.55
CA PHE A 105 10.84 1.32 -1.60
C PHE A 105 11.35 0.06 -2.30
N GLU A 106 10.67 -0.32 -3.37
CA GLU A 106 11.00 -1.53 -4.16
C GLU A 106 12.32 -1.42 -4.88
N SER A 107 12.77 -0.23 -5.25
CA SER A 107 14.07 -0.06 -5.90
C SER A 107 15.22 0.13 -4.92
N MET A 108 15.00 0.87 -3.83
CA MET A 108 16.06 1.21 -2.88
C MET A 108 16.28 0.15 -1.80
N CYS A 109 15.20 -0.57 -1.42
CA CYS A 109 15.27 -1.47 -0.27
C CYS A 109 15.46 -2.95 -0.63
N VAL A 110 15.28 -3.35 -1.90
CA VAL A 110 15.50 -4.74 -2.31
C VAL A 110 16.99 -5.07 -2.41
N LEU A 111 17.31 -6.37 -2.32
CA LEU A 111 18.71 -6.84 -2.49
C LEU A 111 19.22 -6.55 -3.91
N PRO A 112 20.52 -6.28 -4.06
CA PRO A 112 21.15 -6.23 -5.37
C PRO A 112 20.80 -7.47 -6.21
N GLU A 113 20.77 -7.33 -7.54
CA GLU A 113 20.42 -8.39 -8.52
C GLU A 113 18.95 -8.85 -8.46
N SER A 114 18.15 -8.38 -7.50
CA SER A 114 16.69 -8.57 -7.53
C SER A 114 16.07 -7.94 -8.77
N LYS A 115 14.89 -8.42 -9.15
CA LYS A 115 14.17 -7.89 -10.31
C LYS A 115 12.89 -7.20 -9.83
N VAL A 116 12.76 -5.93 -10.17
CA VAL A 116 11.57 -5.12 -9.87
C VAL A 116 10.82 -4.84 -11.16
N TYR A 117 9.53 -5.10 -11.15
CA TYR A 117 8.63 -4.89 -12.30
C TYR A 117 7.55 -3.92 -11.88
N LEU A 118 7.50 -2.76 -12.54
CA LEU A 118 6.56 -1.69 -12.27
C LEU A 118 5.59 -1.54 -13.45
N THR A 119 4.31 -1.48 -13.16
CA THR A 119 3.30 -1.22 -14.19
C THR A 119 2.44 -0.04 -13.81
N GLU A 120 2.22 0.84 -14.78
CA GLU A 120 1.34 1.99 -14.65
C GLU A 120 0.55 2.15 -15.96
N LEU A 121 -0.78 2.12 -15.82
CA LEU A 121 -1.66 2.17 -16.99
C LEU A 121 -1.87 3.59 -17.51
N HIS A 122 -1.96 4.58 -16.58
CA HIS A 122 -2.17 5.95 -16.96
C HIS A 122 -0.90 6.54 -17.60
N LYS A 123 -0.98 6.90 -18.89
CA LYS A 123 0.19 7.32 -19.69
C LYS A 123 1.00 8.45 -19.06
N ALA A 124 0.33 9.51 -18.56
CA ALA A 124 1.03 10.64 -17.95
C ALA A 124 1.74 10.26 -16.65
N GLU A 125 1.12 9.40 -15.81
CA GLU A 125 1.75 8.91 -14.57
C GLU A 125 2.92 7.96 -14.90
N HIS A 126 2.79 7.12 -15.93
CA HIS A 126 3.90 6.30 -16.44
C HIS A 126 5.10 7.15 -16.93
N GLU A 127 4.85 8.24 -17.62
CA GLU A 127 5.93 9.15 -18.06
C GLU A 127 6.63 9.79 -16.86
N LYS A 128 5.87 10.23 -15.83
CA LYS A 128 6.43 10.71 -14.57
C LYS A 128 7.20 9.60 -13.83
N LEU A 129 6.65 8.39 -13.75
CA LEU A 129 7.30 7.22 -13.16
C LEU A 129 8.68 6.99 -13.81
N CYS A 130 8.74 6.91 -15.13
CA CYS A 130 9.99 6.73 -15.87
C CYS A 130 11.01 7.85 -15.58
N SER A 131 10.54 9.11 -15.48
CA SER A 131 11.39 10.26 -15.18
C SER A 131 11.92 10.23 -13.74
N ASN A 132 11.04 9.94 -12.78
CA ASN A 132 11.37 9.94 -11.36
C ASN A 132 12.30 8.78 -11.01
N MET A 133 12.05 7.58 -11.55
CA MET A 133 12.89 6.40 -11.29
C MET A 133 14.33 6.53 -11.84
N LYS A 134 14.58 7.46 -12.77
CA LYS A 134 15.97 7.79 -13.19
C LYS A 134 16.77 8.49 -12.09
N LYS A 135 16.08 9.20 -11.18
CA LYS A 135 16.70 9.94 -10.08
C LYS A 135 16.96 9.05 -8.86
N ILE A 136 16.22 7.92 -8.76
CA ILE A 136 16.31 7.01 -7.62
C ILE A 136 17.54 6.10 -7.76
N LYS A 137 18.32 6.02 -6.67
CA LYS A 137 19.41 5.07 -6.54
C LYS A 137 18.87 3.70 -6.10
N GLY A 138 19.44 2.61 -6.60
CA GLY A 138 19.01 1.25 -6.23
C GLY A 138 18.89 0.35 -7.46
N VAL A 139 18.09 -0.71 -7.32
CA VAL A 139 17.86 -1.65 -8.42
C VAL A 139 17.02 -0.97 -9.51
N ARG A 140 17.48 -1.09 -10.75
CA ARG A 140 16.78 -0.53 -11.92
C ARG A 140 15.56 -1.38 -12.26
N PRO A 141 14.34 -0.84 -12.14
CA PRO A 141 13.13 -1.59 -12.44
C PRO A 141 12.87 -1.72 -13.94
N VAL A 142 12.14 -2.76 -14.31
CA VAL A 142 11.49 -2.90 -15.61
C VAL A 142 10.15 -2.19 -15.52
N ILE A 143 9.99 -1.08 -16.25
CA ILE A 143 8.78 -0.25 -16.22
C ILE A 143 7.97 -0.49 -17.49
N LYS A 144 6.65 -0.70 -17.36
CA LYS A 144 5.73 -0.95 -18.47
C LYS A 144 4.47 -0.11 -18.38
N ASN A 145 4.07 0.49 -19.52
CA ASN A 145 2.76 1.17 -19.62
C ASN A 145 1.69 0.17 -20.06
N VAL A 146 1.24 -0.65 -19.14
CA VAL A 146 0.24 -1.69 -19.35
C VAL A 146 -0.60 -1.88 -18.08
N SER A 147 -1.74 -2.54 -18.21
CA SER A 147 -2.52 -2.96 -17.04
C SER A 147 -1.73 -3.94 -16.18
N GLY A 148 -1.57 -3.62 -14.88
CA GLY A 148 -0.90 -4.49 -13.91
C GLY A 148 -1.57 -5.85 -13.77
N TRP A 149 -2.88 -5.89 -13.88
CA TRP A 149 -3.68 -7.12 -13.84
C TRP A 149 -3.26 -8.10 -14.95
N THR A 150 -3.22 -7.63 -16.19
CA THR A 150 -2.82 -8.47 -17.33
C THR A 150 -1.34 -8.78 -17.32
N PHE A 151 -0.52 -7.87 -16.79
CA PHE A 151 0.92 -8.06 -16.69
C PHE A 151 1.26 -9.22 -15.74
N ILE A 152 0.72 -9.23 -14.51
CA ILE A 152 0.98 -10.35 -13.59
C ILE A 152 0.45 -11.67 -14.14
N LYS A 153 -0.73 -11.70 -14.80
CA LYS A 153 -1.27 -12.92 -15.42
C LYS A 153 -0.29 -13.58 -16.39
N GLY A 154 0.47 -12.78 -17.14
CA GLY A 154 1.41 -13.27 -18.17
C GLY A 154 2.83 -13.49 -17.67
N ASN A 155 3.23 -12.89 -16.53
CA ASN A 155 4.64 -12.84 -16.10
C ASN A 155 4.92 -13.58 -14.78
N VAL A 156 3.90 -14.17 -14.15
CA VAL A 156 4.13 -15.03 -12.97
C VAL A 156 3.97 -16.51 -13.33
N PRO A 157 4.80 -17.40 -12.78
CA PRO A 157 5.91 -17.13 -11.90
C PRO A 157 7.13 -16.55 -12.65
N PRO A 158 7.87 -15.63 -12.05
CA PRO A 158 9.11 -15.10 -12.65
C PRO A 158 10.26 -16.11 -12.56
N PRO A 159 11.37 -15.85 -13.31
CA PRO A 159 12.56 -16.70 -13.20
C PRO A 159 13.12 -16.80 -11.78
N LEU A 160 13.20 -15.68 -11.05
CA LEU A 160 13.50 -15.67 -9.61
C LEU A 160 12.20 -15.91 -8.85
N LYS A 161 11.93 -17.20 -8.51
CA LYS A 161 10.65 -17.66 -7.93
C LYS A 161 10.41 -17.25 -6.46
N ARG A 162 11.35 -16.59 -5.81
CA ARG A 162 11.16 -15.94 -4.51
C ARG A 162 10.73 -14.50 -4.72
N GLY A 163 9.85 -13.98 -3.88
CA GLY A 163 9.45 -12.57 -3.97
C GLY A 163 8.00 -12.30 -3.69
N GLY A 164 7.46 -11.24 -4.30
CA GLY A 164 6.10 -10.82 -4.01
C GLY A 164 5.45 -9.96 -5.08
N ILE A 165 4.21 -9.61 -4.81
CA ILE A 165 3.36 -8.73 -5.62
C ILE A 165 2.74 -7.70 -4.68
N LEU A 166 2.86 -6.41 -5.00
CA LEU A 166 2.02 -5.35 -4.46
C LEU A 166 0.91 -5.04 -5.45
N CYS A 167 -0.30 -4.95 -4.94
CA CYS A 167 -1.49 -4.62 -5.71
C CYS A 167 -2.24 -3.50 -4.99
N ASP A 168 -2.31 -2.34 -5.62
CA ASP A 168 -2.87 -1.11 -5.06
C ASP A 168 -3.79 -0.42 -6.08
N PRO A 169 -4.93 -1.05 -6.47
CA PRO A 169 -5.85 -0.45 -7.42
C PRO A 169 -6.57 0.75 -6.82
N SER A 170 -7.06 1.65 -7.66
CA SER A 170 -7.75 2.87 -7.21
C SER A 170 -9.15 2.62 -6.66
N TYR A 171 -9.77 1.50 -7.02
CA TYR A 171 -11.17 1.19 -6.69
C TYR A 171 -12.19 2.25 -7.12
N GLU A 172 -11.81 3.13 -8.06
CA GLU A 172 -12.77 4.04 -8.72
C GLU A 172 -13.82 3.26 -9.51
N ASP A 173 -13.40 2.16 -10.11
CA ASP A 173 -14.28 1.22 -10.82
C ASP A 173 -14.54 0.00 -9.94
N SER A 174 -15.81 -0.36 -9.78
CA SER A 174 -16.20 -1.56 -9.02
C SER A 174 -15.63 -2.84 -9.58
N ILE A 175 -15.19 -2.86 -10.83
CA ILE A 175 -14.51 -4.00 -11.46
C ILE A 175 -13.17 -4.33 -10.78
N ASP A 176 -12.55 -3.38 -10.07
CA ASP A 176 -11.29 -3.63 -9.37
C ASP A 176 -11.44 -4.66 -8.26
N TYR A 177 -12.60 -4.73 -7.59
CA TYR A 177 -12.87 -5.78 -6.60
C TYR A 177 -12.88 -7.18 -7.23
N GLU A 178 -13.47 -7.31 -8.41
CA GLU A 178 -13.51 -8.58 -9.16
C GLU A 178 -12.14 -8.91 -9.74
N ASN A 179 -11.45 -7.93 -10.30
CA ASN A 179 -10.10 -8.08 -10.80
C ASN A 179 -9.13 -8.54 -9.71
N ALA A 180 -9.19 -7.97 -8.50
CA ALA A 180 -8.38 -8.41 -7.38
C ALA A 180 -8.58 -9.91 -7.09
N VAL A 181 -9.83 -10.38 -7.03
CA VAL A 181 -10.13 -11.80 -6.85
C VAL A 181 -9.54 -12.64 -7.99
N LEU A 182 -9.85 -12.28 -9.23
CA LEU A 182 -9.49 -13.06 -10.41
C LEU A 182 -7.97 -13.17 -10.58
N TYR A 183 -7.28 -12.02 -10.56
CA TYR A 183 -5.87 -11.97 -10.92
C TYR A 183 -4.96 -12.39 -9.79
N LEU A 184 -5.28 -12.06 -8.52
CA LEU A 184 -4.45 -12.46 -7.39
C LEU A 184 -4.63 -13.93 -7.04
N SER A 185 -5.84 -14.48 -7.14
CA SER A 185 -6.05 -15.92 -7.00
C SER A 185 -5.31 -16.69 -8.10
N GLY A 186 -5.38 -16.22 -9.35
CA GLY A 186 -4.65 -16.82 -10.47
C GLY A 186 -3.13 -16.67 -10.34
N ALA A 187 -2.64 -15.57 -9.78
CA ALA A 187 -1.22 -15.39 -9.49
C ALA A 187 -0.74 -16.34 -8.39
N ASN A 188 -1.50 -16.48 -7.29
CA ASN A 188 -1.21 -17.43 -6.22
C ASN A 188 -1.24 -18.88 -6.74
N GLU A 189 -2.16 -19.20 -7.65
CA GLU A 189 -2.21 -20.53 -8.26
C GLU A 189 -0.93 -20.88 -9.01
N LYS A 190 -0.36 -19.95 -9.76
CA LYS A 190 0.88 -20.13 -10.53
C LYS A 190 2.14 -19.99 -9.69
N TRP A 191 2.10 -19.12 -8.69
CA TRP A 191 3.24 -18.73 -7.87
C TRP A 191 2.88 -18.75 -6.38
N SER A 192 2.57 -19.93 -5.87
CA SER A 192 2.06 -20.15 -4.52
C SER A 192 3.01 -19.75 -3.39
N GLY A 193 4.31 -19.63 -3.67
CA GLY A 193 5.31 -19.18 -2.67
C GLY A 193 5.50 -17.65 -2.66
N ALA A 194 4.80 -16.89 -3.48
CA ALA A 194 4.88 -15.43 -3.46
C ALA A 194 4.14 -14.85 -2.25
N THR A 195 4.68 -13.79 -1.68
CA THR A 195 3.90 -12.91 -0.81
C THR A 195 3.07 -11.97 -1.68
N ILE A 196 1.75 -11.97 -1.50
CA ILE A 196 0.85 -11.06 -2.22
C ILE A 196 0.30 -10.04 -1.22
N LEU A 197 0.51 -8.78 -1.49
CA LEU A 197 0.03 -7.64 -0.73
C LEU A 197 -1.06 -6.95 -1.53
N LEU A 198 -2.30 -6.95 -1.04
CA LEU A 198 -3.41 -6.22 -1.63
C LEU A 198 -3.85 -5.11 -0.70
N TRP A 199 -3.71 -3.87 -1.14
CA TRP A 199 -4.32 -2.74 -0.45
C TRP A 199 -5.82 -2.66 -0.78
N TYR A 200 -6.63 -2.24 0.20
CA TYR A 200 -8.05 -1.97 0.01
C TYR A 200 -8.54 -0.83 0.90
N PRO A 201 -9.52 0.00 0.42
CA PRO A 201 -10.05 1.14 1.15
C PRO A 201 -11.11 0.73 2.18
N PHE A 202 -11.32 1.55 3.22
CA PHE A 202 -12.54 1.55 4.01
C PHE A 202 -13.42 2.74 3.60
N LEU A 203 -14.48 2.42 2.87
CA LEU A 203 -15.51 3.33 2.39
C LEU A 203 -16.86 2.83 2.89
N ALA A 204 -17.69 3.71 3.49
CA ALA A 204 -18.96 3.33 4.11
C ALA A 204 -19.91 2.59 3.16
N ASN A 205 -19.89 2.95 1.87
CA ASN A 205 -20.75 2.38 0.83
C ASN A 205 -20.15 1.18 0.09
N LYS A 206 -18.99 0.64 0.52
CA LYS A 206 -18.26 -0.45 -0.18
C LYS A 206 -17.90 -1.64 0.71
N LYS A 207 -18.53 -1.75 1.88
CA LYS A 207 -18.26 -2.81 2.85
C LYS A 207 -18.47 -4.22 2.31
N ASP A 208 -19.59 -4.43 1.61
CA ASP A 208 -19.93 -5.76 1.11
C ASP A 208 -19.01 -6.19 -0.02
N GLU A 209 -18.66 -5.27 -0.93
CA GLU A 209 -17.70 -5.56 -1.98
C GLU A 209 -16.33 -5.94 -1.40
N ILE A 210 -15.85 -5.20 -0.40
CA ILE A 210 -14.57 -5.47 0.28
C ILE A 210 -14.62 -6.83 1.01
N ARG A 211 -15.69 -7.08 1.77
CA ARG A 211 -15.89 -8.35 2.47
C ARG A 211 -15.87 -9.53 1.51
N LEU A 212 -16.70 -9.47 0.46
CA LEU A 212 -16.81 -10.53 -0.56
C LEU A 212 -15.49 -10.73 -1.32
N MET A 213 -14.79 -9.67 -1.66
CA MET A 213 -13.47 -9.75 -2.30
C MET A 213 -12.49 -10.54 -1.41
N LYS A 214 -12.37 -10.19 -0.13
CA LYS A 214 -11.48 -10.88 0.82
C LYS A 214 -11.86 -12.36 0.98
N GLU A 215 -13.14 -12.65 1.24
CA GLU A 215 -13.64 -14.02 1.38
C GLU A 215 -13.32 -14.89 0.17
N LYS A 216 -13.53 -14.37 -1.05
CA LYS A 216 -13.23 -15.10 -2.30
C LYS A 216 -11.74 -15.33 -2.48
N ILE A 217 -10.88 -14.36 -2.16
CA ILE A 217 -9.42 -14.53 -2.24
C ILE A 217 -8.98 -15.60 -1.23
N VAL A 218 -9.39 -15.47 0.03
CA VAL A 218 -9.05 -16.45 1.09
C VAL A 218 -9.49 -17.85 0.71
N TYR A 219 -10.72 -18.00 0.24
CA TYR A 219 -11.25 -19.28 -0.22
C TYR A 219 -10.39 -19.86 -1.36
N ALA A 220 -10.06 -19.05 -2.37
CA ALA A 220 -9.31 -19.52 -3.54
C ALA A 220 -7.88 -19.98 -3.15
N VAL A 221 -7.17 -19.22 -2.32
CA VAL A 221 -5.80 -19.55 -1.94
C VAL A 221 -5.74 -20.76 -0.98
N LYS A 222 -6.66 -20.85 0.00
CA LYS A 222 -6.73 -21.97 0.95
C LYS A 222 -7.26 -23.26 0.32
N ARG A 223 -8.12 -23.16 -0.71
CA ARG A 223 -8.55 -24.34 -1.48
C ARG A 223 -7.36 -25.05 -2.13
N LYS A 224 -6.36 -24.29 -2.61
CA LYS A 224 -5.16 -24.86 -3.23
C LYS A 224 -4.17 -25.38 -2.19
N ILE A 225 -3.86 -24.60 -1.18
CA ILE A 225 -2.95 -24.94 -0.09
C ILE A 225 -3.64 -24.55 1.22
N PRO A 226 -4.27 -25.50 1.92
CA PRO A 226 -5.04 -25.22 3.14
C PRO A 226 -4.25 -24.51 4.25
N SER A 227 -2.93 -24.73 4.30
CA SER A 227 -2.02 -24.10 5.26
C SER A 227 -1.56 -22.70 4.87
N THR A 228 -2.05 -22.14 3.75
CA THR A 228 -1.71 -20.76 3.35
C THR A 228 -2.21 -19.78 4.40
N GLU A 229 -1.27 -19.03 4.98
CA GLU A 229 -1.60 -17.93 5.88
C GLU A 229 -2.08 -16.73 5.09
N VAL A 230 -3.16 -16.13 5.56
CA VAL A 230 -3.67 -14.84 5.05
C VAL A 230 -3.85 -13.92 6.25
N LEU A 231 -3.11 -12.82 6.24
CA LEU A 231 -3.13 -11.82 7.29
C LEU A 231 -3.95 -10.61 6.80
N ASP A 232 -4.91 -10.20 7.60
CA ASP A 232 -5.70 -8.99 7.38
C ASP A 232 -5.23 -7.90 8.35
N ILE A 233 -4.66 -6.83 7.82
CA ILE A 233 -4.06 -5.73 8.56
C ILE A 233 -4.88 -4.48 8.29
N ARG A 234 -5.51 -3.90 9.31
CA ARG A 234 -6.43 -2.75 9.18
C ARG A 234 -5.97 -1.59 10.02
N LEU A 235 -6.05 -0.39 9.46
CA LEU A 235 -5.83 0.89 10.13
C LEU A 235 -7.04 1.78 9.88
N LEU A 236 -7.71 2.19 10.93
CA LEU A 236 -8.82 3.13 10.90
C LEU A 236 -8.38 4.43 11.57
N VAL A 237 -8.67 5.56 10.95
CA VAL A 237 -8.33 6.90 11.48
C VAL A 237 -9.56 7.66 11.91
N ASP A 238 -10.75 7.12 11.61
CA ASP A 238 -12.03 7.68 11.97
C ASP A 238 -13.09 6.58 12.12
N THR A 239 -14.28 6.93 12.58
CA THR A 239 -15.42 6.01 12.63
C THR A 239 -16.19 6.05 11.33
N GLU A 240 -16.87 4.97 11.00
CA GLU A 240 -17.73 4.89 9.83
C GLU A 240 -18.89 5.88 9.89
N ASP A 241 -19.51 6.05 11.08
CA ASP A 241 -20.67 6.91 11.28
C ASP A 241 -20.39 8.38 10.94
N SER A 242 -19.13 8.82 11.06
CA SER A 242 -18.69 10.15 10.66
C SER A 242 -18.66 10.36 9.14
N HIS A 243 -18.80 9.28 8.35
CA HIS A 243 -18.71 9.27 6.90
C HIS A 243 -19.96 8.73 6.19
N THR A 244 -21.07 8.54 6.91
CA THR A 244 -22.36 8.19 6.32
C THR A 244 -22.96 9.40 5.57
N GLU A 245 -23.77 9.15 4.54
CA GLU A 245 -24.35 10.18 3.65
C GLU A 245 -25.03 11.34 4.37
N THR A 246 -25.47 11.15 5.62
CA THR A 246 -26.18 12.15 6.43
C THR A 246 -25.24 13.21 7.01
N SER A 247 -23.98 12.92 7.24
CA SER A 247 -22.97 13.84 7.78
C SER A 247 -22.25 14.66 6.71
N LEU A 248 -22.42 14.34 5.43
CA LEU A 248 -21.71 14.92 4.30
C LEU A 248 -22.48 16.03 3.58
N LYS A 249 -23.50 16.61 4.17
CA LYS A 249 -24.13 17.85 3.65
C LYS A 249 -23.27 19.06 3.93
N ASP A 250 -22.02 19.03 3.48
CA ASP A 250 -21.20 20.20 3.35
C ASP A 250 -21.44 20.84 1.98
N SER A 251 -21.98 22.04 2.02
CA SER A 251 -21.94 23.23 1.14
C SER A 251 -21.70 23.12 -0.38
N ILE A 252 -21.39 21.96 -0.97
CA ILE A 252 -21.24 21.76 -2.41
C ILE A 252 -21.80 20.38 -2.78
N GLY A 253 -23.01 20.30 -3.13
CA GLY A 253 -23.91 19.27 -3.70
C GLY A 253 -23.44 17.90 -4.24
N SER A 254 -22.27 17.36 -3.90
CA SER A 254 -21.88 15.99 -4.22
C SER A 254 -20.92 15.42 -3.17
N ALA A 255 -21.50 14.80 -2.15
CA ALA A 255 -20.72 14.09 -1.12
C ALA A 255 -20.08 12.83 -1.71
N LYS A 256 -18.80 12.90 -2.04
CA LYS A 256 -18.02 11.69 -2.31
C LYS A 256 -17.74 10.99 -0.97
N PRO A 257 -17.90 9.64 -0.88
CA PRO A 257 -17.55 8.92 0.34
C PRO A 257 -16.08 9.14 0.67
N ARG A 258 -15.81 9.53 1.92
CA ARG A 258 -14.43 9.76 2.38
C ARG A 258 -13.85 8.46 2.93
N LEU A 259 -12.56 8.28 2.70
CA LEU A 259 -11.79 7.18 3.27
C LEU A 259 -11.62 7.40 4.79
N TYR A 260 -12.16 6.47 5.61
CA TYR A 260 -12.00 6.52 7.06
C TYR A 260 -10.95 5.53 7.60
N GLY A 261 -10.38 4.74 6.71
CA GLY A 261 -9.33 3.77 7.00
C GLY A 261 -8.95 2.99 5.76
N SER A 262 -8.01 2.08 5.92
CA SER A 262 -7.63 1.15 4.86
C SER A 262 -7.10 -0.16 5.44
N GLY A 263 -6.95 -1.16 4.59
CA GLY A 263 -6.40 -2.45 4.96
C GLY A 263 -5.39 -2.98 3.96
N MET A 264 -4.58 -3.91 4.43
CA MET A 264 -3.67 -4.72 3.63
C MET A 264 -4.01 -6.20 3.84
N LEU A 265 -4.40 -6.89 2.78
CA LEU A 265 -4.51 -8.34 2.79
C LEU A 265 -3.18 -8.92 2.33
N ALA A 266 -2.50 -9.66 3.20
CA ALA A 266 -1.22 -10.29 2.90
C ALA A 266 -1.38 -11.81 2.81
N VAL A 267 -1.22 -12.38 1.61
CA VAL A 267 -1.17 -13.82 1.38
C VAL A 267 0.28 -14.30 1.47
N ASN A 268 0.54 -15.38 2.18
CA ASN A 268 1.90 -15.87 2.49
C ASN A 268 2.79 -14.76 3.10
N PRO A 269 2.37 -14.08 4.17
CA PRO A 269 3.18 -13.04 4.80
C PRO A 269 4.49 -13.63 5.34
N GLY A 270 5.51 -12.77 5.47
CA GLY A 270 6.67 -13.12 6.28
C GLY A 270 6.25 -13.38 7.72
N TRP A 271 6.77 -14.44 8.34
CA TRP A 271 6.35 -14.89 9.68
C TRP A 271 6.48 -13.80 10.79
N THR A 272 7.28 -12.75 10.58
CA THR A 272 7.41 -11.64 11.54
C THR A 272 6.40 -10.52 11.33
N LEU A 273 5.71 -10.48 10.17
CA LEU A 273 4.90 -9.34 9.77
C LEU A 273 3.75 -9.06 10.75
N MET A 274 3.10 -10.12 11.24
CA MET A 274 1.98 -9.97 12.18
C MET A 274 2.41 -9.27 13.46
N GLU A 275 3.49 -9.72 14.09
CA GLU A 275 3.98 -9.14 15.35
C GLU A 275 4.55 -7.73 15.11
N GLU A 276 5.26 -7.50 14.01
CA GLU A 276 5.75 -6.19 13.63
C GLU A 276 4.60 -5.17 13.45
N CYS A 277 3.49 -5.59 12.84
CA CYS A 277 2.28 -4.77 12.73
C CYS A 277 1.60 -4.54 14.08
N ARG A 278 1.49 -5.56 14.94
CA ARG A 278 0.93 -5.44 16.28
C ARG A 278 1.73 -4.50 17.18
N GLU A 279 3.04 -4.44 17.02
CA GLU A 279 3.90 -3.52 17.74
C GLU A 279 3.76 -2.07 17.26
N CYS A 280 3.66 -1.85 15.94
CA CYS A 280 3.73 -0.51 15.36
C CYS A 280 2.37 0.17 15.17
N LEU A 281 1.32 -0.57 14.82
CA LEU A 281 0.02 0.03 14.51
C LEU A 281 -0.67 0.72 15.70
N PRO A 282 -0.49 0.32 16.98
CA PRO A 282 -0.98 1.10 18.12
C PRO A 282 -0.47 2.54 18.12
N TYR A 283 0.81 2.74 17.85
CA TYR A 283 1.41 4.07 17.76
C TYR A 283 0.87 4.85 16.56
N ILE A 284 0.82 4.21 15.38
CA ILE A 284 0.33 4.84 14.15
C ILE A 284 -1.14 5.23 14.28
N SER A 285 -2.01 4.32 14.75
CA SER A 285 -3.44 4.57 14.87
C SER A 285 -3.74 5.67 15.90
N LYS A 286 -3.05 5.67 17.03
CA LYS A 286 -3.17 6.72 18.06
C LYS A 286 -2.75 8.08 17.51
N THR A 287 -1.65 8.13 16.76
CA THR A 287 -1.13 9.39 16.22
C THR A 287 -2.00 9.94 15.10
N LEU A 288 -2.48 9.08 14.19
CA LEU A 288 -3.22 9.52 13.00
C LEU A 288 -4.73 9.62 13.24
N GLY A 289 -5.24 9.00 14.30
CA GLY A 289 -6.67 9.01 14.62
C GLY A 289 -7.22 10.43 14.76
N ARG A 290 -8.41 10.65 14.21
CA ARG A 290 -9.18 11.88 14.34
C ARG A 290 -9.98 11.81 15.63
N ASP A 291 -9.94 12.87 16.42
CA ASP A 291 -10.70 12.97 17.68
C ASP A 291 -10.57 11.75 18.61
N GLY A 292 -9.40 11.07 18.57
CA GLY A 292 -9.15 9.87 19.36
C GLY A 292 -9.75 8.57 18.80
N ASN A 293 -10.34 8.59 17.60
CA ASN A 293 -11.03 7.43 16.98
C ASN A 293 -10.09 6.46 16.23
N GLY A 294 -8.77 6.67 16.32
CA GLY A 294 -7.82 5.78 15.68
C GLY A 294 -7.87 4.36 16.25
N SER A 295 -7.99 3.37 15.38
CA SER A 295 -7.97 1.97 15.77
C SER A 295 -7.25 1.10 14.73
N PHE A 296 -6.94 -0.13 15.09
CA PHE A 296 -6.29 -1.09 14.20
C PHE A 296 -6.77 -2.51 14.50
N CYS A 297 -6.56 -3.38 13.53
CA CYS A 297 -6.74 -4.82 13.71
C CYS A 297 -5.68 -5.58 12.90
N VAL A 298 -5.14 -6.66 13.47
CA VAL A 298 -4.20 -7.56 12.82
C VAL A 298 -4.59 -8.99 13.15
N GLU A 299 -5.12 -9.69 12.17
CA GLU A 299 -5.67 -11.04 12.36
C GLU A 299 -5.37 -11.98 11.20
N ILE A 300 -5.26 -13.26 11.48
CA ILE A 300 -5.22 -14.32 10.46
C ILE A 300 -6.66 -14.69 10.13
N ILE A 301 -7.00 -14.77 8.84
CA ILE A 301 -8.34 -15.07 8.36
C ILE A 301 -8.36 -16.28 7.42
#